data_a725b9d827b1e0d9fd5c7ef37b54c27b
#
_entry.id   a725b9d827b1e0d9fd5c7ef37b54c27b
#
_cell.length_a   1.000
_cell.length_b   1.000
_cell.length_c   1.000
_cell.angle_alpha   90.00
_cell.angle_beta   90.00
_cell.angle_gamma   90.00
#
_symmetry.space_group_name_H-M   'P 1'
#
loop_
_entity.id
_entity.type
_entity.pdbx_description
1 polymer ?
#
loop_
_entity_poly.entity_id
_entity_poly.type
_entity_poly.pdbx_seq_one_letter_code
_entity_poly.pdbx_strand_id
1 'polypeptide(L)'
;MSLPFVSLNFNSAYGQGAASGADWMYPSYDSGHTGFNPQTVITKDNVNDLQLQWISRLPRNPYFGKTVPDYFNASLKIPMLEKAEGVETNPLVIKGTVYVETPFGVLKALNGLTGNAIWTFSTNVTQASQESWVENRGIQRSITYHNGLIFIQSQDCTIYGLDAQNGKPKVTIPATCKDVPGNEGRYYGEQAPIFYKNIAIVSGASGFGQSRGFVRAYDLNTGKMLWQWFSIPPQKYGETLSVDWTKGNINQYPNDWVGNTSIAVPSGGAVRTIGAVDEEKGIVYFGVGPPVVRILGVHAHPPLGDIPGPDLYTNAIVALDATNGNLIWYYQVDPHDVHRQGIYGSIVLTDINVGGSTKKVVMAHSFQGFVYVLDAATGKPLYDPIALGVHLNDMNANKGNNADLTYSQDAIPKDSRGRRAFCPGSEGGISAPIAYAYGKIYAVAQNDCFEAVPVTLEAEGKPVREWEYASTGFTQNSTIYSIDASTGKVVWQYTIPHLYWFAGLTVSGGVVYALDQPGYLWMLDADTGQVIRSIKLDFSGDAGVSIGSNARGTMMLFVAVGTSELVTPTEGMVMAYALPEQTATVGGGEVMLPITYAVAAVVAVAAVYTIILVAAVKRRSASK
;
A
#
# COMPACT_ATOMS: atom_id res chain seq x y z
N MET A 1 -18.36 -29.17 -17.68
CA MET A 1 -19.66 -28.70 -17.18
C MET A 1 -19.58 -27.19 -17.06
N SER A 2 -20.23 -26.48 -17.96
CA SER A 2 -20.29 -25.03 -17.98
C SER A 2 -21.33 -24.56 -16.96
N LEU A 3 -20.90 -23.82 -15.96
CA LEU A 3 -21.79 -23.12 -15.04
C LEU A 3 -22.48 -21.95 -15.79
N PRO A 4 -23.75 -21.68 -15.54
CA PRO A 4 -24.44 -20.59 -16.21
C PRO A 4 -23.96 -19.24 -15.66
N PHE A 5 -23.50 -18.38 -16.55
CA PHE A 5 -23.25 -16.97 -16.27
C PHE A 5 -24.58 -16.26 -16.01
N VAL A 6 -24.73 -15.70 -14.83
CA VAL A 6 -25.81 -14.78 -14.50
C VAL A 6 -25.37 -13.39 -14.99
N SER A 7 -26.03 -12.87 -15.99
CA SER A 7 -25.84 -11.47 -16.43
C SER A 7 -26.36 -10.55 -15.33
N LEU A 8 -25.46 -9.86 -14.66
CA LEU A 8 -25.78 -8.81 -13.70
C LEU A 8 -25.98 -7.49 -14.47
N ASN A 9 -27.21 -7.02 -14.55
CA ASN A 9 -27.48 -5.66 -15.03
C ASN A 9 -27.07 -4.66 -13.94
N PHE A 10 -25.95 -3.99 -14.15
CA PHE A 10 -25.46 -2.94 -13.27
C PHE A 10 -26.13 -1.60 -13.65
N ASN A 11 -27.25 -1.29 -13.03
CA ASN A 11 -27.76 0.07 -13.00
C ASN A 11 -27.08 0.83 -11.86
N SER A 12 -26.33 1.86 -12.18
CA SER A 12 -25.70 2.77 -11.23
C SER A 12 -26.76 3.57 -10.46
N ALA A 13 -27.16 3.06 -9.30
CA ALA A 13 -27.92 3.82 -8.32
C ALA A 13 -26.98 4.21 -7.18
N TYR A 14 -26.33 5.36 -7.28
CA TYR A 14 -25.78 6.04 -6.11
C TYR A 14 -26.95 6.48 -5.23
N GLY A 15 -27.23 5.68 -4.19
CA GLY A 15 -28.24 6.00 -3.20
C GLY A 15 -27.78 7.20 -2.36
N GLN A 16 -28.45 8.34 -2.51
CA GLN A 16 -28.41 9.44 -1.55
C GLN A 16 -28.86 8.94 -0.18
N GLY A 17 -28.04 9.12 0.86
CA GLY A 17 -28.51 8.94 2.23
C GLY A 17 -27.52 8.60 3.33
N ALA A 18 -26.24 8.30 3.02
CA ALA A 18 -25.24 8.19 4.08
C ALA A 18 -24.73 9.59 4.49
N ALA A 19 -24.52 9.81 5.80
CA ALA A 19 -23.84 11.02 6.25
C ALA A 19 -22.47 11.12 5.56
N SER A 20 -22.06 12.33 5.16
CA SER A 20 -20.76 12.54 4.51
C SER A 20 -19.64 11.96 5.38
N GLY A 21 -18.79 11.10 4.79
CA GLY A 21 -17.70 10.41 5.49
C GLY A 21 -18.09 9.15 6.26
N ALA A 22 -19.33 8.65 6.13
CA ALA A 22 -19.77 7.44 6.85
C ALA A 22 -19.08 6.16 6.36
N ASP A 23 -18.77 6.06 5.08
CA ASP A 23 -18.13 4.93 4.45
C ASP A 23 -16.68 5.28 4.04
N TRP A 24 -15.79 4.28 4.04
CA TRP A 24 -14.41 4.32 3.57
C TRP A 24 -14.24 3.22 2.53
N MET A 25 -14.38 3.56 1.24
CA MET A 25 -14.59 2.58 0.17
C MET A 25 -13.33 2.17 -0.61
N TYR A 26 -12.24 2.93 -0.48
CA TYR A 26 -10.96 2.69 -1.19
C TYR A 26 -9.80 2.73 -0.20
N PRO A 27 -8.62 2.23 -0.56
CA PRO A 27 -7.45 2.20 0.35
C PRO A 27 -7.10 3.54 0.97
N SER A 28 -7.30 4.65 0.23
CA SER A 28 -7.10 6.02 0.72
C SER A 28 -8.41 6.81 0.61
N TYR A 29 -9.51 6.27 1.12
CA TYR A 29 -10.84 6.85 1.25
C TYR A 29 -11.70 6.79 0.00
N ASP A 30 -11.33 7.46 -1.11
CA ASP A 30 -12.14 7.66 -2.32
C ASP A 30 -11.42 7.15 -3.60
N SER A 31 -12.10 7.21 -4.75
CA SER A 31 -11.54 6.79 -6.04
C SER A 31 -10.38 7.67 -6.53
N GLY A 32 -10.22 8.85 -5.97
CA GLY A 32 -9.08 9.75 -6.20
C GLY A 32 -7.94 9.53 -5.23
N HIS A 33 -8.10 8.63 -4.26
CA HIS A 33 -7.10 8.31 -3.23
C HIS A 33 -6.64 9.52 -2.43
N THR A 34 -7.57 10.45 -2.12
CA THR A 34 -7.23 11.71 -1.42
C THR A 34 -6.78 11.53 0.01
N GLY A 35 -7.07 10.39 0.66
CA GLY A 35 -6.80 10.19 2.08
C GLY A 35 -7.61 11.11 2.99
N PHE A 36 -8.64 11.78 2.46
CA PHE A 36 -9.45 12.76 3.17
C PHE A 36 -10.87 12.28 3.42
N ASN A 37 -11.21 12.10 4.69
CA ASN A 37 -12.59 11.85 5.09
C ASN A 37 -13.26 13.15 5.56
N PRO A 38 -14.35 13.63 4.91
CA PRO A 38 -14.98 14.91 5.20
C PRO A 38 -15.90 14.93 6.43
N GLN A 39 -15.91 13.88 7.25
CA GLN A 39 -16.70 13.84 8.47
C GLN A 39 -16.33 14.99 9.43
N THR A 40 -17.25 15.39 10.31
CA THR A 40 -17.11 16.50 11.25
C THR A 40 -17.40 16.12 12.70
N VAL A 41 -17.49 14.83 13.00
CA VAL A 41 -17.82 14.33 14.35
C VAL A 41 -16.56 14.21 15.21
N ILE A 42 -15.51 13.54 14.67
CA ILE A 42 -14.20 13.46 15.32
C ILE A 42 -13.35 14.59 14.75
N THR A 43 -13.03 15.56 15.59
CA THR A 43 -12.34 16.79 15.19
C THR A 43 -11.11 17.03 16.04
N LYS A 44 -10.30 18.02 15.67
CA LYS A 44 -9.15 18.45 16.48
C LYS A 44 -9.49 18.86 17.89
N ASP A 45 -10.73 19.29 18.14
CA ASP A 45 -11.17 19.77 19.46
C ASP A 45 -11.54 18.63 20.41
N ASN A 46 -11.87 17.42 19.88
CA ASN A 46 -12.33 16.28 20.69
C ASN A 46 -11.55 14.98 20.47
N VAL A 47 -10.57 14.96 19.56
CA VAL A 47 -9.77 13.74 19.27
C VAL A 47 -9.00 13.23 20.50
N ASN A 48 -8.76 14.08 21.49
CA ASN A 48 -8.18 13.69 22.77
C ASN A 48 -9.09 12.77 23.60
N ASP A 49 -10.40 12.81 23.36
CA ASP A 49 -11.39 12.04 24.11
C ASP A 49 -11.65 10.66 23.50
N LEU A 50 -11.00 10.32 22.38
CA LEU A 50 -11.12 9.00 21.75
C LEU A 50 -10.77 7.88 22.73
N GLN A 51 -11.64 6.88 22.81
CA GLN A 51 -11.49 5.71 23.67
C GLN A 51 -11.50 4.44 22.84
N LEU A 52 -10.65 3.49 23.20
CA LEU A 52 -10.64 2.16 22.61
C LEU A 52 -11.97 1.46 22.90
N GLN A 53 -12.65 1.02 21.86
CA GLN A 53 -13.94 0.33 21.96
C GLN A 53 -13.79 -1.18 21.90
N TRP A 54 -12.96 -1.67 20.96
CA TRP A 54 -12.70 -3.07 20.79
C TRP A 54 -11.38 -3.34 20.06
N ILE A 55 -10.89 -4.56 20.21
CA ILE A 55 -9.74 -5.12 19.47
C ILE A 55 -10.19 -6.43 18.83
N SER A 56 -9.93 -6.61 17.56
CA SER A 56 -10.16 -7.86 16.84
C SER A 56 -8.83 -8.42 16.33
N ARG A 57 -8.49 -9.63 16.77
CA ARG A 57 -7.32 -10.35 16.26
C ARG A 57 -7.58 -10.88 14.86
N LEU A 58 -6.56 -10.83 14.04
CA LEU A 58 -6.59 -11.35 12.68
C LEU A 58 -6.05 -12.79 12.62
N PRO A 59 -6.42 -13.57 11.60
CA PRO A 59 -5.95 -14.94 11.45
C PRO A 59 -4.43 -15.01 11.35
N ARG A 60 -3.85 -16.05 11.91
CA ARG A 60 -2.42 -16.33 11.78
C ARG A 60 -2.04 -16.75 10.38
N ASN A 61 -0.77 -16.53 10.04
CA ASN A 61 -0.18 -17.07 8.83
C ASN A 61 -0.42 -18.59 8.74
N PRO A 62 -1.17 -19.08 7.73
CA PRO A 62 -1.51 -20.50 7.60
C PRO A 62 -0.29 -21.39 7.31
N TYR A 63 0.86 -20.78 7.02
CA TYR A 63 2.11 -21.48 6.68
C TYR A 63 3.16 -21.42 7.78
N PHE A 64 2.87 -20.75 8.89
CA PHE A 64 3.75 -20.75 10.04
C PHE A 64 4.12 -22.18 10.48
N GLY A 65 5.42 -22.45 10.59
CA GLY A 65 5.95 -23.77 10.90
C GLY A 65 5.94 -24.80 9.78
N LYS A 66 5.36 -24.48 8.60
CA LYS A 66 5.48 -25.33 7.41
C LYS A 66 6.81 -25.05 6.68
N THR A 67 7.25 -26.06 5.93
CA THR A 67 8.46 -25.92 5.12
C THR A 67 8.13 -25.21 3.80
N VAL A 68 8.85 -24.15 3.50
CA VAL A 68 8.74 -23.35 2.27
C VAL A 68 10.08 -23.33 1.53
N PRO A 69 10.11 -23.10 0.21
CA PRO A 69 11.35 -22.89 -0.52
C PRO A 69 12.14 -21.72 0.05
N ASP A 70 13.47 -21.86 0.08
CA ASP A 70 14.35 -20.76 0.47
C ASP A 70 14.39 -19.68 -0.62
N TYR A 71 14.42 -18.42 -0.20
CA TYR A 71 14.43 -17.26 -1.09
C TYR A 71 15.63 -17.26 -2.07
N PHE A 72 16.81 -17.61 -1.57
CA PHE A 72 18.04 -17.60 -2.36
C PHE A 72 18.25 -18.89 -3.13
N ASN A 73 17.65 -19.99 -2.68
CA ASN A 73 17.77 -21.30 -3.31
C ASN A 73 16.47 -22.10 -3.17
N ALA A 74 15.62 -22.04 -4.20
CA ALA A 74 14.32 -22.72 -4.22
C ALA A 74 14.41 -24.26 -4.03
N SER A 75 15.58 -24.88 -4.27
CA SER A 75 15.81 -26.30 -3.99
C SER A 75 15.97 -26.58 -2.50
N LEU A 76 16.35 -25.60 -1.71
CA LEU A 76 16.44 -25.67 -0.25
C LEU A 76 15.07 -25.36 0.34
N LYS A 77 14.61 -26.19 1.24
CA LYS A 77 13.37 -25.97 1.97
C LYS A 77 13.67 -25.60 3.40
N ILE A 78 13.22 -24.44 3.80
CA ILE A 78 13.38 -23.91 5.16
C ILE A 78 12.03 -23.84 5.88
N PRO A 79 11.99 -23.97 7.22
CA PRO A 79 10.76 -23.74 7.94
C PRO A 79 10.39 -22.25 7.89
N MET A 80 9.15 -21.93 7.57
CA MET A 80 8.64 -20.57 7.71
C MET A 80 8.49 -20.27 9.21
N LEU A 81 9.44 -19.53 9.73
CA LEU A 81 9.48 -19.13 11.15
C LEU A 81 8.80 -17.76 11.37
N GLU A 82 8.49 -17.06 10.28
CA GLU A 82 7.82 -15.79 10.38
C GLU A 82 6.36 -16.00 10.75
N LYS A 83 6.01 -15.50 11.91
CA LYS A 83 4.62 -15.42 12.36
C LYS A 83 3.85 -14.33 11.64
N ALA A 84 4.43 -13.78 10.55
CA ALA A 84 3.96 -12.61 9.85
C ALA A 84 2.45 -12.62 9.69
N GLU A 85 1.80 -11.80 10.43
CA GLU A 85 0.36 -11.70 10.57
C GLU A 85 -0.07 -10.26 10.38
N GLY A 86 0.85 -9.44 9.87
CA GLY A 86 0.68 -8.01 9.72
C GLY A 86 -0.44 -7.63 8.76
N VAL A 87 -0.78 -6.36 8.75
CA VAL A 87 -1.74 -5.77 7.82
C VAL A 87 -1.08 -4.58 7.18
N GLU A 88 -1.02 -4.59 5.86
CA GLU A 88 -0.54 -3.45 5.07
C GLU A 88 -1.68 -2.78 4.30
N THR A 89 -2.91 -3.32 4.42
CA THR A 89 -4.11 -2.73 3.81
C THR A 89 -4.85 -1.85 4.81
N ASN A 90 -5.22 -0.65 4.37
CA ASN A 90 -6.18 0.15 5.12
C ASN A 90 -7.51 -0.59 5.20
N PRO A 91 -8.13 -0.74 6.37
CA PRO A 91 -9.46 -1.32 6.47
C PRO A 91 -10.46 -0.54 5.63
N LEU A 92 -11.36 -1.21 4.90
CA LEU A 92 -12.53 -0.53 4.35
C LEU A 92 -13.65 -0.51 5.38
N VAL A 93 -14.46 0.52 5.35
CA VAL A 93 -15.65 0.66 6.21
C VAL A 93 -16.86 0.91 5.33
N ILE A 94 -17.76 -0.07 5.24
CA ILE A 94 -18.93 0.02 4.36
C ILE A 94 -20.18 -0.32 5.16
N LYS A 95 -21.09 0.63 5.30
CA LYS A 95 -22.38 0.44 5.99
C LYS A 95 -22.20 -0.24 7.36
N GLY A 96 -21.21 0.18 8.11
CA GLY A 96 -20.90 -0.32 9.45
C GLY A 96 -20.19 -1.68 9.53
N THR A 97 -19.75 -2.22 8.42
CA THR A 97 -18.88 -3.40 8.34
C THR A 97 -17.45 -2.98 8.00
N VAL A 98 -16.48 -3.54 8.71
CA VAL A 98 -15.04 -3.31 8.50
C VAL A 98 -14.47 -4.49 7.76
N TYR A 99 -13.83 -4.25 6.63
CA TYR A 99 -13.16 -5.28 5.83
C TYR A 99 -11.64 -5.09 5.92
N VAL A 100 -10.94 -6.18 6.18
CA VAL A 100 -9.50 -6.18 6.30
C VAL A 100 -8.93 -7.44 5.68
N GLU A 101 -7.89 -7.28 4.88
CA GLU A 101 -7.14 -8.38 4.29
C GLU A 101 -5.82 -8.55 5.04
N THR A 102 -5.49 -9.79 5.34
CA THR A 102 -4.20 -10.15 5.92
C THR A 102 -3.26 -10.62 4.81
N PRO A 103 -1.96 -10.66 5.05
CA PRO A 103 -1.04 -11.41 4.21
C PRO A 103 -1.60 -12.81 3.94
N PHE A 104 -1.24 -13.38 2.78
CA PHE A 104 -1.71 -14.70 2.34
C PHE A 104 -3.19 -14.78 1.92
N GLY A 105 -3.82 -13.61 1.65
CA GLY A 105 -5.14 -13.55 1.03
C GLY A 105 -6.28 -14.04 1.93
N VAL A 106 -6.23 -13.74 3.22
CA VAL A 106 -7.37 -13.94 4.11
C VAL A 106 -8.10 -12.62 4.30
N LEU A 107 -9.30 -12.51 3.72
CA LEU A 107 -10.18 -11.35 3.88
C LEU A 107 -11.20 -11.62 4.98
N LYS A 108 -11.32 -10.69 5.92
CA LYS A 108 -12.22 -10.77 7.06
C LYS A 108 -13.16 -9.58 7.09
N ALA A 109 -14.46 -9.84 7.24
CA ALA A 109 -15.46 -8.83 7.53
C ALA A 109 -15.78 -8.83 9.03
N LEU A 110 -15.71 -7.66 9.64
CA LEU A 110 -15.94 -7.45 11.06
C LEU A 110 -17.15 -6.54 11.26
N ASN A 111 -17.92 -6.81 12.29
CA ASN A 111 -18.94 -5.88 12.76
C ASN A 111 -18.27 -4.62 13.35
N GLY A 112 -18.50 -3.47 12.73
CA GLY A 112 -17.86 -2.21 13.14
C GLY A 112 -18.18 -1.76 14.57
N LEU A 113 -19.30 -2.22 15.15
CA LEU A 113 -19.68 -1.91 16.54
C LEU A 113 -18.94 -2.79 17.56
N THR A 114 -18.70 -4.08 17.24
CA THR A 114 -18.26 -5.07 18.24
C THR A 114 -16.90 -5.71 17.92
N GLY A 115 -16.38 -5.54 16.72
CA GLY A 115 -15.17 -6.21 16.25
C GLY A 115 -15.33 -7.72 15.96
N ASN A 116 -16.54 -8.28 16.15
CA ASN A 116 -16.78 -9.70 15.88
C ASN A 116 -16.76 -9.99 14.39
N ALA A 117 -16.21 -11.14 14.01
CA ALA A 117 -16.23 -11.61 12.64
C ALA A 117 -17.66 -11.88 12.16
N ILE A 118 -18.01 -11.34 10.98
CA ILE A 118 -19.27 -11.65 10.28
C ILE A 118 -19.03 -12.81 9.33
N TRP A 119 -17.97 -12.73 8.53
CA TRP A 119 -17.53 -13.79 7.65
C TRP A 119 -16.00 -13.70 7.42
N THR A 120 -15.45 -14.79 6.93
CA THR A 120 -14.03 -14.87 6.54
C THR A 120 -13.95 -15.62 5.20
N PHE A 121 -13.16 -15.09 4.29
CA PHE A 121 -12.80 -15.73 3.03
C PHE A 121 -11.29 -15.96 3.01
N SER A 122 -10.86 -17.12 2.52
CA SER A 122 -9.45 -17.43 2.33
C SER A 122 -9.24 -17.86 0.88
N THR A 123 -8.26 -17.27 0.24
CA THR A 123 -7.81 -17.72 -1.07
C THR A 123 -7.13 -19.09 -0.92
N ASN A 124 -7.42 -20.01 -1.85
CA ASN A 124 -6.70 -21.28 -1.90
C ASN A 124 -5.36 -21.07 -2.60
N VAL A 125 -4.42 -20.47 -1.89
CA VAL A 125 -3.06 -20.31 -2.42
C VAL A 125 -2.40 -21.69 -2.49
N THR A 126 -2.13 -22.15 -3.71
CA THR A 126 -1.55 -23.48 -3.94
C THR A 126 -0.03 -23.45 -3.83
N GLN A 127 0.60 -24.61 -3.73
CA GLN A 127 2.06 -24.75 -3.63
C GLN A 127 2.82 -24.12 -4.82
N ALA A 128 2.21 -24.01 -6.00
CA ALA A 128 2.80 -23.36 -7.16
C ALA A 128 2.94 -21.82 -7.01
N SER A 129 2.11 -21.20 -6.18
CA SER A 129 2.24 -19.79 -5.80
C SER A 129 3.23 -19.58 -4.65
N GLN A 130 3.73 -20.66 -4.04
CA GLN A 130 4.70 -20.57 -2.94
C GLN A 130 6.09 -20.08 -3.40
N GLU A 131 6.44 -20.27 -4.68
CA GLU A 131 7.69 -19.71 -5.21
C GLU A 131 7.66 -18.18 -5.27
N SER A 132 6.49 -17.60 -5.55
CA SER A 132 6.29 -16.15 -5.47
C SER A 132 6.19 -15.63 -4.03
N TRP A 133 5.83 -16.47 -3.07
CA TRP A 133 5.75 -16.08 -1.67
C TRP A 133 7.07 -15.78 -1.01
N VAL A 134 8.10 -16.51 -1.40
CA VAL A 134 9.44 -16.32 -0.84
C VAL A 134 9.93 -14.90 -1.15
N GLU A 135 9.53 -14.34 -2.30
CA GLU A 135 9.89 -12.97 -2.67
C GLU A 135 9.04 -11.89 -1.99
N ASN A 136 7.79 -12.18 -1.67
CA ASN A 136 6.85 -11.16 -1.20
C ASN A 136 6.21 -11.44 0.16
N ARG A 137 6.56 -12.51 0.84
CA ARG A 137 6.07 -12.84 2.19
C ARG A 137 4.55 -12.74 2.40
N GLY A 138 3.77 -12.82 1.30
CA GLY A 138 2.32 -12.76 1.36
C GLY A 138 1.73 -11.36 1.39
N ILE A 139 2.48 -10.33 1.12
CA ILE A 139 2.07 -8.94 1.19
C ILE A 139 0.82 -8.69 0.33
N GLN A 140 -0.16 -8.00 0.89
CA GLN A 140 -1.36 -7.49 0.25
C GLN A 140 -1.53 -6.03 0.64
N ARG A 141 -1.59 -5.15 -0.35
CA ARG A 141 -1.52 -3.70 -0.13
C ARG A 141 -2.83 -2.97 -0.32
N SER A 142 -3.83 -3.61 -0.91
CA SER A 142 -5.12 -2.95 -1.10
C SER A 142 -6.28 -3.92 -1.25
N ILE A 143 -7.44 -3.47 -0.79
CA ILE A 143 -8.75 -4.01 -1.07
C ILE A 143 -9.62 -2.88 -1.60
N THR A 144 -10.57 -3.16 -2.49
CA THR A 144 -11.46 -2.14 -3.05
C THR A 144 -12.91 -2.58 -2.99
N TYR A 145 -13.82 -1.61 -2.88
CA TYR A 145 -15.25 -1.84 -2.95
C TYR A 145 -15.80 -1.35 -4.28
N HIS A 146 -16.55 -2.19 -4.96
CA HIS A 146 -17.23 -1.81 -6.19
C HIS A 146 -18.56 -2.56 -6.34
N ASN A 147 -19.67 -1.83 -6.52
CA ASN A 147 -21.00 -2.37 -6.79
C ASN A 147 -21.47 -3.49 -5.85
N GLY A 148 -21.28 -3.34 -4.55
CA GLY A 148 -21.70 -4.33 -3.55
C GLY A 148 -20.73 -5.47 -3.32
N LEU A 149 -19.60 -5.48 -4.00
CA LEU A 149 -18.56 -6.50 -3.88
C LEU A 149 -17.28 -5.91 -3.29
N ILE A 150 -16.59 -6.73 -2.50
CA ILE A 150 -15.22 -6.46 -2.04
C ILE A 150 -14.27 -7.20 -2.98
N PHE A 151 -13.34 -6.48 -3.57
CA PHE A 151 -12.36 -7.03 -4.49
C PHE A 151 -10.99 -7.13 -3.86
N ILE A 152 -10.34 -8.26 -4.13
CA ILE A 152 -8.94 -8.54 -3.83
C ILE A 152 -8.28 -9.16 -5.07
N GLN A 153 -6.96 -9.04 -5.15
CA GLN A 153 -6.15 -9.83 -6.07
C GLN A 153 -5.26 -10.75 -5.23
N SER A 154 -5.50 -12.04 -5.27
CA SER A 154 -4.68 -13.01 -4.54
C SER A 154 -3.26 -13.12 -5.11
N GLN A 155 -2.35 -13.70 -4.35
CA GLN A 155 -0.96 -13.86 -4.76
C GLN A 155 -0.77 -14.69 -6.03
N ASP A 156 -1.66 -15.65 -6.31
CA ASP A 156 -1.69 -16.37 -7.58
C ASP A 156 -2.29 -15.54 -8.72
N CYS A 157 -2.45 -14.24 -8.50
CA CYS A 157 -3.02 -13.30 -9.45
C CYS A 157 -4.47 -13.61 -9.85
N THR A 158 -5.25 -14.22 -8.98
CA THR A 158 -6.68 -14.38 -9.19
C THR A 158 -7.41 -13.18 -8.60
N ILE A 159 -8.25 -12.51 -9.40
CA ILE A 159 -9.16 -11.48 -8.91
C ILE A 159 -10.40 -12.17 -8.34
N TYR A 160 -10.72 -11.86 -7.10
CA TYR A 160 -11.97 -12.24 -6.46
C TYR A 160 -12.82 -11.01 -6.19
N GLY A 161 -14.10 -11.04 -6.62
CA GLY A 161 -15.14 -10.11 -6.21
C GLY A 161 -16.10 -10.84 -5.28
N LEU A 162 -16.07 -10.51 -4.00
CA LEU A 162 -16.83 -11.18 -2.95
C LEU A 162 -18.03 -10.34 -2.56
N ASP A 163 -19.19 -10.98 -2.45
CA ASP A 163 -20.39 -10.33 -1.91
C ASP A 163 -20.08 -9.73 -0.53
N ALA A 164 -20.25 -8.43 -0.39
CA ALA A 164 -19.87 -7.70 0.82
C ALA A 164 -20.63 -8.19 2.07
N GLN A 165 -21.86 -8.72 1.93
CA GLN A 165 -22.68 -9.16 3.05
C GLN A 165 -22.28 -10.53 3.59
N ASN A 166 -21.83 -11.45 2.72
CA ASN A 166 -21.67 -12.86 3.09
C ASN A 166 -20.34 -13.50 2.65
N GLY A 167 -19.46 -12.76 1.99
CA GLY A 167 -18.13 -13.22 1.56
C GLY A 167 -18.13 -14.25 0.43
N LYS A 168 -19.26 -14.52 -0.21
CA LYS A 168 -19.33 -15.50 -1.30
C LYS A 168 -18.76 -14.91 -2.60
N PRO A 169 -17.87 -15.62 -3.30
CA PRO A 169 -17.38 -15.19 -4.60
C PRO A 169 -18.51 -15.03 -5.62
N LYS A 170 -18.57 -13.89 -6.26
CA LYS A 170 -19.47 -13.55 -7.36
C LYS A 170 -18.70 -13.35 -8.67
N VAL A 171 -17.48 -12.84 -8.57
CA VAL A 171 -16.55 -12.67 -9.68
C VAL A 171 -15.27 -13.43 -9.35
N THR A 172 -14.76 -14.19 -10.33
CA THR A 172 -13.46 -14.85 -10.24
C THR A 172 -12.79 -14.79 -11.61
N ILE A 173 -11.68 -14.07 -11.69
CA ILE A 173 -10.88 -13.96 -12.90
C ILE A 173 -9.49 -14.54 -12.61
N PRO A 174 -9.21 -15.77 -13.03
CA PRO A 174 -7.97 -16.45 -12.69
C PRO A 174 -6.78 -15.94 -13.51
N ALA A 175 -5.61 -16.07 -12.93
CA ALA A 175 -4.34 -16.01 -13.63
C ALA A 175 -4.05 -14.68 -14.35
N THR A 176 -4.44 -13.56 -13.75
CA THR A 176 -4.27 -12.23 -14.37
C THR A 176 -2.81 -11.81 -14.59
N CYS A 177 -1.85 -12.48 -13.94
CA CYS A 177 -0.41 -12.29 -14.15
C CYS A 177 0.24 -13.38 -15.02
N LYS A 178 -0.51 -14.37 -15.47
CA LYS A 178 0.07 -15.44 -16.33
C LYS A 178 0.34 -14.92 -17.72
N ASP A 179 1.23 -15.63 -18.41
CA ASP A 179 1.60 -15.36 -19.81
C ASP A 179 2.08 -13.92 -20.04
N VAL A 180 2.70 -13.33 -19.03
CA VAL A 180 3.46 -12.10 -19.20
C VAL A 180 4.85 -12.50 -19.70
N PRO A 181 5.26 -12.06 -20.87
CA PRO A 181 6.57 -12.38 -21.42
C PRO A 181 7.71 -11.95 -20.49
N GLY A 182 8.71 -12.79 -20.33
CA GLY A 182 9.79 -12.58 -19.37
C GLY A 182 9.42 -12.96 -17.93
N ASN A 183 8.24 -13.54 -17.73
CA ASN A 183 7.80 -14.06 -16.45
C ASN A 183 8.15 -15.54 -16.30
N GLU A 184 9.13 -15.85 -15.51
CA GLU A 184 9.48 -17.24 -15.15
C GLU A 184 8.71 -17.72 -13.89
N GLY A 185 7.43 -17.39 -13.80
CA GLY A 185 6.57 -17.80 -12.68
C GLY A 185 6.65 -16.94 -11.42
N ARG A 186 7.24 -15.76 -11.52
CA ARG A 186 7.56 -14.89 -10.37
C ARG A 186 6.60 -13.72 -10.13
N TYR A 187 5.46 -13.67 -10.83
CA TYR A 187 4.44 -12.65 -10.56
C TYR A 187 3.53 -13.04 -9.41
N TYR A 188 3.14 -12.05 -8.66
CA TYR A 188 2.11 -12.16 -7.63
C TYR A 188 1.21 -10.91 -7.64
N GLY A 189 -0.02 -11.07 -7.16
CA GLY A 189 -0.95 -9.97 -6.96
C GLY A 189 -0.68 -9.30 -5.61
N GLU A 190 -0.56 -7.99 -5.61
CA GLU A 190 -0.44 -7.18 -4.39
C GLU A 190 -1.55 -6.15 -4.26
N GLN A 191 -2.08 -5.71 -5.41
CA GLN A 191 -3.01 -4.60 -5.49
C GLN A 191 -4.37 -5.07 -5.95
N ALA A 192 -5.43 -4.69 -5.22
CA ALA A 192 -6.78 -4.90 -5.69
C ALA A 192 -7.04 -4.13 -6.99
N PRO A 193 -7.96 -4.59 -7.84
CA PRO A 193 -8.29 -3.89 -9.07
C PRO A 193 -8.90 -2.51 -8.78
N ILE A 194 -8.61 -1.54 -9.65
CA ILE A 194 -9.36 -0.29 -9.78
C ILE A 194 -10.39 -0.45 -10.89
N PHE A 195 -11.40 0.42 -10.94
CA PHE A 195 -12.54 0.21 -11.82
C PHE A 195 -12.81 1.42 -12.69
N TYR A 196 -13.05 1.16 -13.98
CA TYR A 196 -13.68 2.08 -14.88
C TYR A 196 -14.94 1.43 -15.46
N LYS A 197 -16.11 1.88 -15.03
CA LYS A 197 -17.40 1.24 -15.38
C LYS A 197 -17.36 -0.27 -15.03
N ASN A 198 -17.50 -1.12 -16.05
CA ASN A 198 -17.47 -2.58 -15.92
C ASN A 198 -16.09 -3.20 -16.24
N ILE A 199 -15.05 -2.41 -16.21
CA ILE A 199 -13.67 -2.84 -16.47
C ILE A 199 -12.90 -2.87 -15.16
N ALA A 200 -12.37 -4.03 -14.80
CA ALA A 200 -11.40 -4.19 -13.73
C ALA A 200 -9.99 -4.02 -14.29
N ILE A 201 -9.22 -3.10 -13.72
CA ILE A 201 -7.86 -2.80 -14.16
C ILE A 201 -6.92 -3.17 -13.04
N VAL A 202 -5.98 -4.05 -13.32
CA VAL A 202 -4.96 -4.56 -12.40
C VAL A 202 -3.58 -4.21 -12.89
N SER A 203 -2.69 -4.05 -11.95
CA SER A 203 -1.27 -3.85 -12.19
C SER A 203 -0.46 -4.91 -11.46
N GLY A 204 0.81 -5.04 -11.82
CA GLY A 204 1.68 -5.99 -11.14
C GLY A 204 3.09 -6.00 -11.68
N ALA A 205 3.93 -6.67 -10.92
CA ALA A 205 5.28 -7.08 -11.26
C ALA A 205 5.79 -8.05 -10.18
N SER A 206 7.01 -8.57 -10.31
CA SER A 206 7.69 -9.21 -9.19
C SER A 206 8.23 -8.16 -8.22
N GLY A 207 8.36 -8.51 -6.93
CA GLY A 207 8.70 -7.59 -5.84
C GLY A 207 9.99 -6.82 -6.04
N PHE A 208 11.01 -7.45 -6.54
CA PHE A 208 12.33 -6.83 -6.73
C PHE A 208 12.67 -6.57 -8.19
N GLY A 209 11.65 -6.44 -9.05
CA GLY A 209 11.86 -5.99 -10.42
C GLY A 209 12.45 -7.04 -11.35
N GLN A 210 12.44 -8.34 -11.01
CA GLN A 210 12.95 -9.40 -11.89
C GLN A 210 12.06 -9.71 -13.09
N SER A 211 10.94 -8.99 -13.24
CA SER A 211 9.96 -9.15 -14.31
C SER A 211 9.51 -7.80 -14.83
N ARG A 212 8.82 -7.80 -15.98
CA ARG A 212 8.27 -6.59 -16.58
C ARG A 212 7.04 -6.11 -15.80
N GLY A 213 6.99 -4.86 -15.44
CA GLY A 213 5.77 -4.24 -14.93
C GLY A 213 4.69 -4.21 -16.00
N PHE A 214 3.44 -4.39 -15.60
CA PHE A 214 2.30 -4.39 -16.51
C PHE A 214 1.06 -3.75 -15.90
N VAL A 215 0.14 -3.32 -16.77
CA VAL A 215 -1.25 -2.99 -16.46
C VAL A 215 -2.14 -3.80 -17.40
N ARG A 216 -3.17 -4.45 -16.88
CA ARG A 216 -4.13 -5.25 -17.65
C ARG A 216 -5.56 -4.90 -17.27
N ALA A 217 -6.44 -4.94 -18.24
CA ALA A 217 -7.87 -4.71 -18.04
C ALA A 217 -8.69 -5.93 -18.41
N TYR A 218 -9.72 -6.19 -17.60
CA TYR A 218 -10.62 -7.32 -17.75
C TYR A 218 -12.08 -6.83 -17.70
N ASP A 219 -12.90 -7.37 -18.57
CA ASP A 219 -14.36 -7.19 -18.50
C ASP A 219 -14.91 -8.01 -17.34
N LEU A 220 -15.59 -7.36 -16.39
CA LEU A 220 -16.12 -8.01 -15.18
C LEU A 220 -17.21 -9.04 -15.45
N ASN A 221 -17.96 -8.90 -16.56
CA ASN A 221 -19.05 -9.84 -16.88
C ASN A 221 -18.52 -11.12 -17.50
N THR A 222 -17.47 -11.02 -18.31
CA THR A 222 -16.96 -12.16 -19.10
C THR A 222 -15.65 -12.72 -18.59
N GLY A 223 -14.95 -11.98 -17.73
CA GLY A 223 -13.60 -12.30 -17.26
C GLY A 223 -12.52 -12.24 -18.36
N LYS A 224 -12.86 -11.72 -19.55
CA LYS A 224 -11.90 -11.65 -20.66
C LYS A 224 -10.99 -10.45 -20.53
N MET A 225 -9.71 -10.64 -20.81
CA MET A 225 -8.77 -9.54 -20.95
C MET A 225 -9.15 -8.69 -22.15
N LEU A 226 -9.26 -7.36 -21.92
CA LEU A 226 -9.59 -6.39 -22.95
C LEU A 226 -8.34 -5.79 -23.57
N TRP A 227 -7.36 -5.42 -22.73
CA TRP A 227 -6.10 -4.85 -23.16
C TRP A 227 -5.01 -5.10 -22.11
N GLN A 228 -3.76 -4.89 -22.53
CA GLN A 228 -2.58 -4.88 -21.66
C GLN A 228 -1.60 -3.80 -22.11
N TRP A 229 -0.88 -3.25 -21.14
CA TRP A 229 0.22 -2.32 -21.33
C TRP A 229 1.42 -2.79 -20.50
N PHE A 230 2.63 -2.60 -21.00
CA PHE A 230 3.87 -2.94 -20.31
C PHE A 230 4.70 -1.70 -20.05
N SER A 231 5.30 -1.62 -18.87
CA SER A 231 6.12 -0.48 -18.45
C SER A 231 7.50 -0.44 -19.12
N ILE A 232 7.98 -1.58 -19.62
CA ILE A 232 9.25 -1.69 -20.32
C ILE A 232 9.06 -2.45 -21.65
N PRO A 233 9.94 -2.21 -22.66
CA PRO A 233 9.83 -2.87 -23.96
C PRO A 233 10.00 -4.38 -23.86
N PRO A 234 9.65 -5.14 -24.93
CA PRO A 234 9.94 -6.57 -25.02
C PRO A 234 11.44 -6.83 -24.91
N GLN A 235 11.78 -7.82 -24.12
CA GLN A 235 13.17 -8.29 -24.03
C GLN A 235 13.54 -8.95 -25.35
N LYS A 236 14.59 -8.49 -26.00
CA LYS A 236 15.00 -9.05 -27.32
C LYS A 236 15.69 -10.41 -27.22
N TYR A 237 16.20 -10.77 -26.06
CA TYR A 237 16.98 -11.98 -25.90
C TYR A 237 16.08 -13.20 -25.73
N GLY A 238 16.02 -14.05 -26.80
CA GLY A 238 15.30 -15.33 -26.77
C GLY A 238 13.77 -15.26 -26.86
N GLU A 239 13.18 -14.09 -26.88
CA GLU A 239 11.74 -13.93 -27.07
C GLU A 239 11.37 -14.01 -28.55
N THR A 240 10.72 -15.09 -28.93
CA THR A 240 9.80 -15.04 -30.07
C THR A 240 8.61 -14.19 -29.66
N LEU A 241 8.43 -13.04 -30.28
CA LEU A 241 7.26 -12.16 -30.09
C LEU A 241 6.00 -12.87 -30.63
N SER A 242 5.56 -13.91 -29.93
CA SER A 242 4.35 -14.67 -30.29
C SER A 242 3.08 -14.05 -29.65
N VAL A 243 3.24 -13.04 -28.84
CA VAL A 243 2.13 -12.32 -28.21
C VAL A 243 1.68 -11.22 -29.14
N ASP A 244 0.38 -11.09 -29.32
CA ASP A 244 -0.22 -9.99 -30.08
C ASP A 244 -0.04 -8.66 -29.32
N TRP A 245 1.11 -8.05 -29.53
CA TRP A 245 1.50 -6.76 -28.94
C TRP A 245 0.67 -5.60 -29.50
N THR A 246 -0.15 -5.85 -30.52
CA THR A 246 -1.01 -4.82 -31.12
C THR A 246 -2.10 -4.34 -30.15
N LYS A 247 -2.34 -5.10 -29.09
CA LYS A 247 -3.27 -4.73 -28.02
C LYS A 247 -2.65 -3.88 -26.89
N GLY A 248 -1.36 -3.63 -26.94
CA GLY A 248 -0.69 -2.60 -26.18
C GLY A 248 0.29 -1.94 -27.11
N ASN A 249 0.25 -0.67 -27.26
CA ASN A 249 0.85 0.11 -28.35
C ASN A 249 2.39 -0.04 -28.36
N ILE A 250 2.88 -1.12 -28.95
CA ILE A 250 4.31 -1.50 -29.04
C ILE A 250 5.14 -0.42 -29.76
N ASN A 251 4.52 0.38 -30.62
CA ASN A 251 5.17 1.47 -31.33
C ASN A 251 5.51 2.68 -30.45
N GLN A 252 5.17 2.64 -29.16
CA GLN A 252 5.43 3.72 -28.23
C GLN A 252 6.74 3.56 -27.45
N TYR A 253 7.42 2.40 -27.56
CA TYR A 253 8.69 2.21 -26.87
C TYR A 253 9.84 2.75 -27.71
N PRO A 254 10.52 3.80 -27.28
CA PRO A 254 11.74 4.23 -27.93
C PRO A 254 12.83 3.15 -27.79
N ASN A 255 13.76 3.13 -28.70
CA ASN A 255 14.88 2.18 -28.68
C ASN A 255 16.01 2.70 -27.78
N ASP A 256 15.69 2.97 -26.52
CA ASP A 256 16.59 3.62 -25.55
C ASP A 256 17.14 2.66 -24.48
N TRP A 257 16.67 1.43 -24.48
CA TRP A 257 17.21 0.39 -23.60
C TRP A 257 18.49 -0.19 -24.18
N VAL A 258 19.63 0.14 -23.55
CA VAL A 258 20.96 -0.30 -23.95
C VAL A 258 21.47 -1.37 -22.97
N GLY A 259 22.36 -2.25 -23.41
CA GLY A 259 23.01 -3.21 -22.51
C GLY A 259 22.37 -4.60 -22.44
N ASN A 260 21.44 -4.92 -23.32
CA ASN A 260 20.92 -6.28 -23.45
C ASN A 260 22.05 -7.24 -23.89
N THR A 261 22.50 -8.08 -22.97
CA THR A 261 23.55 -9.08 -23.22
C THR A 261 22.98 -10.49 -23.06
N SER A 262 23.81 -11.51 -23.38
CA SER A 262 23.39 -12.90 -23.21
C SER A 262 23.12 -13.31 -21.75
N ILE A 263 23.58 -12.52 -20.79
CA ILE A 263 23.45 -12.83 -19.36
C ILE A 263 22.67 -11.76 -18.58
N ALA A 264 22.46 -10.58 -19.14
CA ALA A 264 21.75 -9.48 -18.50
C ALA A 264 20.63 -8.99 -19.41
N VAL A 265 19.40 -8.96 -18.92
CA VAL A 265 18.21 -8.53 -19.66
C VAL A 265 17.47 -7.42 -18.90
N PRO A 266 16.94 -6.41 -19.63
CA PRO A 266 16.10 -5.38 -19.04
C PRO A 266 14.93 -5.98 -18.27
N SER A 267 14.70 -5.50 -17.07
CA SER A 267 13.57 -5.87 -16.24
C SER A 267 13.16 -4.69 -15.34
N GLY A 268 12.23 -4.87 -14.44
CA GLY A 268 11.76 -3.79 -13.57
C GLY A 268 10.56 -3.04 -14.14
N GLY A 269 10.47 -1.75 -13.84
CA GLY A 269 9.30 -0.95 -14.15
C GLY A 269 8.05 -1.47 -13.46
N ALA A 270 8.18 -1.98 -12.24
CA ALA A 270 7.07 -2.55 -11.48
C ALA A 270 5.95 -1.53 -11.29
N VAL A 271 4.71 -1.89 -11.64
CA VAL A 271 3.54 -1.04 -11.41
C VAL A 271 2.88 -1.51 -10.12
N ARG A 272 3.45 -1.06 -9.01
CA ARG A 272 3.02 -1.42 -7.64
C ARG A 272 2.22 -0.30 -6.96
N THR A 273 1.90 0.76 -7.68
CA THR A 273 1.07 1.84 -7.19
C THR A 273 -0.41 1.49 -7.28
N ILE A 274 -1.19 1.99 -6.32
CA ILE A 274 -2.64 2.01 -6.46
C ILE A 274 -2.97 3.12 -7.45
N GLY A 275 -3.48 2.74 -8.62
CA GLY A 275 -3.81 3.69 -9.68
C GLY A 275 -5.07 4.50 -9.35
N ALA A 276 -5.17 5.72 -9.89
CA ALA A 276 -6.37 6.55 -9.82
C ALA A 276 -7.14 6.54 -11.14
N VAL A 277 -8.45 6.75 -11.08
CA VAL A 277 -9.34 6.73 -12.25
C VAL A 277 -10.05 8.06 -12.41
N ASP A 278 -9.89 8.70 -13.54
CA ASP A 278 -10.77 9.78 -13.99
C ASP A 278 -11.99 9.15 -14.71
N GLU A 279 -13.06 8.95 -13.96
CA GLU A 279 -14.29 8.32 -14.49
C GLU A 279 -14.95 9.15 -15.58
N GLU A 280 -14.80 10.47 -15.55
CA GLU A 280 -15.38 11.38 -16.51
C GLU A 280 -14.68 11.26 -17.88
N LYS A 281 -13.35 11.20 -17.88
CA LYS A 281 -12.54 11.15 -19.08
C LYS A 281 -12.15 9.75 -19.52
N GLY A 282 -12.33 8.74 -18.66
CA GLY A 282 -11.90 7.37 -18.92
C GLY A 282 -10.38 7.24 -18.98
N ILE A 283 -9.67 7.91 -18.07
CA ILE A 283 -8.21 7.88 -17.98
C ILE A 283 -7.82 7.22 -16.66
N VAL A 284 -6.81 6.36 -16.70
CA VAL A 284 -6.22 5.77 -15.50
C VAL A 284 -4.75 6.18 -15.36
N TYR A 285 -4.34 6.44 -14.14
CA TYR A 285 -3.00 6.93 -13.83
C TYR A 285 -2.27 5.94 -12.93
N PHE A 286 -1.00 5.66 -13.26
CA PHE A 286 -0.15 4.77 -12.48
C PHE A 286 1.25 5.36 -12.31
N GLY A 287 1.91 4.99 -11.21
CA GLY A 287 3.34 5.17 -11.05
C GLY A 287 4.09 3.90 -11.45
N VAL A 288 5.24 4.08 -12.04
CA VAL A 288 6.12 3.01 -12.50
C VAL A 288 7.41 3.03 -11.70
N GLY A 289 7.80 1.88 -11.21
CA GLY A 289 9.01 1.70 -10.42
C GLY A 289 10.31 1.76 -11.24
N PRO A 290 11.45 1.53 -10.58
CA PRO A 290 12.77 1.69 -11.19
C PRO A 290 13.08 0.63 -12.25
N PRO A 291 14.09 0.90 -13.12
CA PRO A 291 14.70 -0.12 -13.94
C PRO A 291 15.47 -1.12 -13.07
N VAL A 292 15.58 -2.33 -13.53
CA VAL A 292 16.39 -3.38 -12.90
C VAL A 292 17.04 -4.23 -13.98
N VAL A 293 18.27 -4.66 -13.77
CA VAL A 293 18.90 -5.68 -14.59
C VAL A 293 18.61 -7.05 -14.00
N ARG A 294 18.07 -7.93 -14.80
CA ARG A 294 17.99 -9.34 -14.47
C ARG A 294 19.22 -10.07 -15.01
N ILE A 295 20.00 -10.68 -14.15
CA ILE A 295 21.10 -11.57 -14.54
C ILE A 295 20.56 -13.00 -14.58
N LEU A 296 20.67 -13.64 -15.75
CA LEU A 296 20.24 -15.01 -15.94
C LEU A 296 21.11 -15.97 -15.11
N GLY A 297 20.47 -16.90 -14.41
CA GLY A 297 21.14 -17.84 -13.54
C GLY A 297 21.45 -17.33 -12.13
N VAL A 298 21.22 -16.06 -11.81
CA VAL A 298 21.33 -15.51 -10.45
C VAL A 298 19.94 -15.45 -9.83
N HIS A 299 19.73 -16.15 -8.74
CA HIS A 299 18.49 -16.18 -7.97
C HIS A 299 18.52 -15.27 -6.75
N ALA A 300 19.62 -14.57 -6.51
CA ALA A 300 19.77 -13.57 -5.45
C ALA A 300 19.01 -12.28 -5.76
N HIS A 301 18.95 -11.37 -4.79
CA HIS A 301 18.50 -10.00 -5.02
C HIS A 301 19.02 -9.49 -6.35
N PRO A 302 18.14 -8.94 -7.22
CA PRO A 302 18.59 -8.53 -8.52
C PRO A 302 19.75 -7.58 -8.32
N PRO A 303 20.88 -7.84 -8.96
CA PRO A 303 21.96 -6.88 -8.97
C PRO A 303 21.39 -5.57 -9.46
N LEU A 304 21.73 -4.53 -8.75
CA LEU A 304 21.38 -3.17 -9.14
C LEU A 304 22.33 -2.77 -10.24
N GLY A 305 22.12 -3.39 -11.40
CA GLY A 305 22.90 -3.09 -12.58
C GLY A 305 22.58 -1.70 -13.06
N ASP A 306 23.61 -0.95 -13.32
CA ASP A 306 23.54 0.27 -14.10
C ASP A 306 23.13 -0.11 -15.52
N ILE A 307 21.89 0.20 -15.92
CA ILE A 307 21.43 0.06 -17.29
C ILE A 307 21.66 1.39 -17.98
N PRO A 308 22.59 1.49 -18.92
CA PRO A 308 22.79 2.74 -19.65
C PRO A 308 21.57 3.10 -20.47
N GLY A 309 21.12 4.35 -20.35
CA GLY A 309 20.01 4.88 -21.12
C GLY A 309 18.87 5.42 -20.27
N PRO A 310 17.88 6.05 -20.88
CA PRO A 310 16.74 6.63 -20.17
C PRO A 310 15.66 5.61 -19.74
N ASP A 311 15.77 4.35 -20.13
CA ASP A 311 14.99 3.22 -19.61
C ASP A 311 13.46 3.44 -19.55
N LEU A 312 12.86 3.98 -20.62
CA LEU A 312 11.43 4.25 -20.67
C LEU A 312 10.59 2.95 -20.64
N TYR A 313 9.52 2.91 -19.81
CA TYR A 313 8.90 3.99 -19.02
C TYR A 313 9.13 3.79 -17.51
N THR A 314 10.31 3.41 -17.07
CA THR A 314 10.62 3.29 -15.65
C THR A 314 10.66 4.67 -14.99
N ASN A 315 10.49 4.70 -13.67
CA ASN A 315 10.47 5.93 -12.88
C ASN A 315 9.58 7.01 -13.47
N ALA A 316 8.39 6.64 -13.92
CA ALA A 316 7.46 7.53 -14.59
C ALA A 316 6.07 7.49 -13.98
N ILE A 317 5.35 8.58 -14.11
CA ILE A 317 3.92 8.64 -13.95
C ILE A 317 3.32 8.52 -15.35
N VAL A 318 2.37 7.60 -15.53
CA VAL A 318 1.75 7.33 -16.83
C VAL A 318 0.24 7.51 -16.77
N ALA A 319 -0.33 8.03 -17.85
CA ALA A 319 -1.77 8.09 -18.07
C ALA A 319 -2.13 7.18 -19.24
N LEU A 320 -3.07 6.26 -19.01
CA LEU A 320 -3.55 5.31 -20.01
C LEU A 320 -5.05 5.50 -20.25
N ASP A 321 -5.49 5.29 -21.47
CA ASP A 321 -6.91 5.19 -21.79
C ASP A 321 -7.49 3.92 -21.15
N ALA A 322 -8.47 4.09 -20.27
CA ALA A 322 -9.07 2.99 -19.51
C ALA A 322 -9.79 1.95 -20.40
N THR A 323 -10.16 2.32 -21.63
CA THR A 323 -10.91 1.44 -22.54
C THR A 323 -10.03 0.56 -23.42
N ASN A 324 -8.83 1.02 -23.75
CA ASN A 324 -7.97 0.35 -24.73
C ASN A 324 -6.48 0.24 -24.33
N GLY A 325 -6.07 0.84 -23.19
CA GLY A 325 -4.70 0.78 -22.68
C GLY A 325 -3.69 1.66 -23.43
N ASN A 326 -4.14 2.53 -24.33
CA ASN A 326 -3.24 3.44 -25.04
C ASN A 326 -2.62 4.45 -24.08
N LEU A 327 -1.30 4.65 -24.20
CA LEU A 327 -0.59 5.69 -23.46
C LEU A 327 -1.03 7.07 -23.99
N ILE A 328 -1.52 7.92 -23.08
CA ILE A 328 -1.92 9.29 -23.38
C ILE A 328 -0.74 10.24 -23.14
N TRP A 329 -0.10 10.13 -21.97
CA TRP A 329 1.12 10.85 -21.64
C TRP A 329 1.91 10.09 -20.57
N TYR A 330 3.17 10.47 -20.44
CA TYR A 330 4.05 10.06 -19.34
C TYR A 330 4.87 11.25 -18.84
N TYR A 331 5.30 11.16 -17.58
CA TYR A 331 6.26 12.09 -16.98
C TYR A 331 7.31 11.26 -16.26
N GLN A 332 8.51 11.16 -16.82
CA GLN A 332 9.63 10.42 -16.25
C GLN A 332 10.42 11.30 -15.28
N VAL A 333 10.55 10.87 -14.03
CA VAL A 333 11.18 11.65 -12.97
C VAL A 333 12.70 11.42 -12.92
N ASP A 334 13.14 10.22 -13.23
CA ASP A 334 14.53 9.82 -13.27
C ASP A 334 14.78 8.83 -14.41
N PRO A 335 15.35 9.29 -15.54
CA PRO A 335 15.62 8.44 -16.68
C PRO A 335 16.75 7.43 -16.47
N HIS A 336 17.60 7.66 -15.46
CA HIS A 336 18.78 6.82 -15.21
C HIS A 336 18.96 6.61 -13.69
N ASP A 337 18.03 5.85 -13.11
CA ASP A 337 18.01 5.55 -11.68
C ASP A 337 18.99 4.43 -11.33
N VAL A 338 20.07 4.81 -10.67
CA VAL A 338 21.07 3.87 -10.14
C VAL A 338 20.86 3.54 -8.66
N HIS A 339 19.82 4.11 -8.02
CA HIS A 339 19.53 3.98 -6.59
C HIS A 339 18.26 3.18 -6.25
N ARG A 340 17.49 2.72 -7.25
CA ARG A 340 16.19 2.03 -7.10
C ARG A 340 15.12 2.87 -6.39
N GLN A 341 14.99 4.11 -6.76
CA GLN A 341 14.14 5.09 -6.09
C GLN A 341 12.86 5.43 -6.86
N GLY A 342 12.12 4.43 -7.29
CA GLY A 342 10.95 4.53 -8.15
C GLY A 342 9.75 5.30 -7.58
N ILE A 343 8.69 5.34 -8.38
CA ILE A 343 7.37 5.83 -8.00
C ILE A 343 6.60 4.68 -7.37
N TYR A 344 6.24 4.83 -6.10
CA TYR A 344 5.47 3.85 -5.33
C TYR A 344 4.32 4.54 -4.58
N GLY A 345 3.46 3.77 -3.92
CA GLY A 345 2.32 4.28 -3.17
C GLY A 345 1.09 4.55 -4.03
N SER A 346 0.20 5.43 -3.58
CA SER A 346 -1.04 5.77 -4.30
C SER A 346 -0.83 6.97 -5.19
N ILE A 347 -1.49 6.97 -6.34
CA ILE A 347 -1.67 8.16 -7.16
C ILE A 347 -2.90 8.91 -6.63
N VAL A 348 -2.75 10.19 -6.33
CA VAL A 348 -3.87 11.05 -5.93
C VAL A 348 -4.39 11.81 -7.15
N LEU A 349 -5.69 11.70 -7.42
CA LEU A 349 -6.39 12.47 -8.45
C LEU A 349 -7.42 13.37 -7.78
N THR A 350 -7.30 14.68 -7.98
CA THR A 350 -8.17 15.65 -7.33
C THR A 350 -8.22 16.97 -8.10
N ASP A 351 -9.14 17.83 -7.72
CA ASP A 351 -9.22 19.21 -8.19
C ASP A 351 -8.55 20.15 -7.19
N ILE A 352 -7.71 21.04 -7.68
CA ILE A 352 -7.09 22.10 -6.88
C ILE A 352 -7.37 23.48 -7.47
N ASN A 353 -7.36 24.52 -6.62
CA ASN A 353 -7.46 25.90 -7.09
C ASN A 353 -6.07 26.49 -7.30
N VAL A 354 -5.76 26.93 -8.51
CA VAL A 354 -4.48 27.59 -8.84
C VAL A 354 -4.81 28.91 -9.52
N GLY A 355 -4.45 30.02 -8.86
CA GLY A 355 -4.69 31.36 -9.42
C GLY A 355 -6.15 31.67 -9.69
N GLY A 356 -7.08 31.14 -8.90
CA GLY A 356 -8.53 31.34 -9.05
C GLY A 356 -9.21 30.40 -10.07
N SER A 357 -8.46 29.48 -10.68
CA SER A 357 -8.99 28.47 -11.61
C SER A 357 -8.87 27.07 -11.02
N THR A 358 -9.94 26.29 -11.15
CA THR A 358 -9.92 24.86 -10.78
C THR A 358 -9.16 24.06 -11.81
N LYS A 359 -8.20 23.27 -11.39
CA LYS A 359 -7.42 22.35 -12.22
C LYS A 359 -7.50 20.93 -11.66
N LYS A 360 -7.82 19.97 -12.53
CA LYS A 360 -7.70 18.55 -12.18
C LYS A 360 -6.24 18.15 -12.28
N VAL A 361 -5.70 17.58 -11.21
CA VAL A 361 -4.29 17.23 -11.08
C VAL A 361 -4.10 15.79 -10.66
N VAL A 362 -2.96 15.24 -11.08
CA VAL A 362 -2.39 13.99 -10.59
C VAL A 362 -1.25 14.35 -9.65
N MET A 363 -1.29 13.82 -8.43
CA MET A 363 -0.19 13.92 -7.47
C MET A 363 0.44 12.55 -7.29
N ALA A 364 1.76 12.52 -7.28
CA ALA A 364 2.56 11.33 -7.03
C ALA A 364 3.77 11.66 -6.16
N HIS A 365 4.40 10.63 -5.63
CA HIS A 365 5.61 10.76 -4.84
C HIS A 365 6.61 9.66 -5.16
N SER A 366 7.88 9.85 -4.80
CA SER A 366 8.93 8.89 -5.07
C SER A 366 9.79 8.59 -3.84
N PHE A 367 10.48 7.46 -3.86
CA PHE A 367 11.55 7.16 -2.91
C PHE A 367 12.74 8.11 -3.02
N GLN A 368 12.81 8.94 -4.07
CA GLN A 368 13.74 10.06 -4.15
C GLN A 368 13.37 11.24 -3.24
N GLY A 369 12.25 11.18 -2.50
CA GLY A 369 11.82 12.25 -1.60
C GLY A 369 11.15 13.42 -2.31
N PHE A 370 10.61 13.24 -3.51
CA PHE A 370 9.90 14.30 -4.23
C PHE A 370 8.39 14.06 -4.27
N VAL A 371 7.64 15.15 -4.22
CA VAL A 371 6.21 15.19 -4.55
C VAL A 371 6.03 15.91 -5.88
N TYR A 372 5.27 15.30 -6.78
CA TYR A 372 4.95 15.79 -8.11
C TYR A 372 3.48 16.17 -8.18
N VAL A 373 3.18 17.33 -8.76
CA VAL A 373 1.80 17.79 -9.03
C VAL A 373 1.69 18.13 -10.50
N LEU A 374 0.99 17.28 -11.24
CA LEU A 374 0.91 17.34 -12.70
C LEU A 374 -0.53 17.66 -13.14
N ASP A 375 -0.68 18.43 -14.20
CA ASP A 375 -1.95 18.60 -14.90
C ASP A 375 -2.43 17.23 -15.42
N ALA A 376 -3.60 16.80 -15.00
CA ALA A 376 -4.11 15.45 -15.27
C ALA A 376 -4.32 15.18 -16.78
N ALA A 377 -4.60 16.21 -17.57
CA ALA A 377 -4.83 16.05 -19.00
C ALA A 377 -3.54 15.94 -19.82
N THR A 378 -2.46 16.57 -19.35
CA THR A 378 -1.26 16.76 -20.16
C THR A 378 0.02 16.18 -19.56
N GLY A 379 0.01 15.79 -18.29
CA GLY A 379 1.19 15.33 -17.56
C GLY A 379 2.24 16.43 -17.28
N LYS A 380 1.92 17.70 -17.59
CA LYS A 380 2.85 18.80 -17.33
C LYS A 380 2.85 19.17 -15.85
N PRO A 381 4.04 19.38 -15.25
CA PRO A 381 4.10 19.82 -13.86
C PRO A 381 3.53 21.25 -13.73
N LEU A 382 2.80 21.49 -12.64
CA LEU A 382 2.24 22.80 -12.33
C LEU A 382 3.33 23.76 -11.82
N TYR A 383 4.32 23.23 -11.16
CA TYR A 383 5.51 23.88 -10.63
C TYR A 383 6.61 22.83 -10.46
N ASP A 384 7.81 23.26 -10.11
CA ASP A 384 8.93 22.36 -9.88
C ASP A 384 8.59 21.31 -8.79
N PRO A 385 9.01 20.06 -8.95
CA PRO A 385 8.82 19.03 -7.94
C PRO A 385 9.34 19.43 -6.57
N ILE A 386 8.61 19.04 -5.54
CA ILE A 386 8.85 19.46 -4.16
C ILE A 386 9.77 18.46 -3.49
N ALA A 387 10.99 18.90 -3.16
CA ALA A 387 11.95 18.07 -2.42
C ALA A 387 11.62 18.04 -0.92
N LEU A 388 11.53 16.86 -0.34
CA LEU A 388 11.26 16.62 1.07
C LEU A 388 12.27 15.64 1.67
N GLY A 389 12.58 15.82 2.95
CA GLY A 389 13.57 15.00 3.65
C GLY A 389 15.01 15.44 3.42
N VAL A 390 15.94 14.52 3.59
CA VAL A 390 17.38 14.77 3.46
C VAL A 390 17.86 14.32 2.07
N HIS A 391 18.56 15.20 1.37
CA HIS A 391 19.14 14.94 0.06
C HIS A 391 20.68 15.03 0.12
N LEU A 392 21.35 13.96 -0.31
CA LEU A 392 22.81 13.87 -0.39
C LEU A 392 23.21 12.91 -1.52
N ASN A 393 24.06 13.38 -2.45
CA ASN A 393 24.59 12.56 -3.54
C ASN A 393 23.51 11.87 -4.42
N ASP A 394 22.34 12.47 -4.54
CA ASP A 394 21.21 12.04 -5.36
C ASP A 394 21.24 12.68 -6.76
N MET A 395 22.33 12.49 -7.49
CA MET A 395 22.75 13.25 -8.67
C MET A 395 21.71 13.33 -9.79
N ASN A 396 20.96 12.26 -10.03
CA ASN A 396 19.95 12.21 -11.10
C ASN A 396 18.52 12.42 -10.59
N ALA A 397 18.33 12.50 -9.29
CA ALA A 397 17.01 12.66 -8.71
C ALA A 397 16.29 13.88 -9.31
N ASN A 398 15.13 13.65 -9.90
CA ASN A 398 14.28 14.65 -10.51
C ASN A 398 14.97 15.51 -11.61
N LYS A 399 15.93 14.97 -12.33
CA LYS A 399 16.61 15.67 -13.43
C LYS A 399 15.87 15.57 -14.76
N GLY A 400 14.95 14.60 -14.92
CA GLY A 400 14.26 14.37 -16.19
C GLY A 400 15.26 14.29 -17.35
N ASN A 401 15.02 15.00 -18.44
CA ASN A 401 15.91 15.02 -19.60
C ASN A 401 17.31 15.60 -19.35
N ASN A 402 17.57 16.17 -18.18
CA ASN A 402 18.87 16.68 -17.77
C ASN A 402 19.66 15.70 -16.90
N ALA A 403 19.18 14.46 -16.75
CA ALA A 403 19.90 13.42 -16.03
C ALA A 403 21.22 13.06 -16.73
N ASP A 404 22.24 12.80 -15.93
CA ASP A 404 23.50 12.26 -16.43
C ASP A 404 23.34 10.74 -16.68
N LEU A 405 23.14 10.36 -17.92
CA LEU A 405 22.96 8.96 -18.32
C LEU A 405 24.25 8.13 -18.20
N THR A 406 25.36 8.72 -17.81
CA THR A 406 26.63 8.02 -17.52
C THR A 406 26.92 7.91 -16.02
N TYR A 407 26.05 8.47 -15.18
CA TYR A 407 26.18 8.39 -13.74
C TYR A 407 26.12 6.95 -13.24
N SER A 408 27.00 6.59 -12.34
CA SER A 408 27.02 5.26 -11.71
C SER A 408 27.37 5.39 -10.22
N GLN A 409 27.17 4.32 -9.46
CA GLN A 409 27.53 4.28 -8.04
C GLN A 409 29.02 4.57 -7.80
N ASP A 410 29.87 4.32 -8.78
CA ASP A 410 31.29 4.69 -8.69
C ASP A 410 31.53 6.19 -8.62
N ALA A 411 30.62 7.00 -9.15
CA ALA A 411 30.67 8.45 -9.11
C ALA A 411 30.26 9.05 -7.74
N ILE A 412 29.58 8.28 -6.86
CA ILE A 412 29.22 8.74 -5.51
C ILE A 412 30.49 9.05 -4.72
N PRO A 413 30.66 10.27 -4.19
CA PRO A 413 31.82 10.63 -3.39
C PRO A 413 31.97 9.74 -2.15
N LYS A 414 33.20 9.32 -1.86
CA LYS A 414 33.49 8.59 -0.61
C LYS A 414 33.57 9.56 0.56
N ASP A 415 32.93 9.21 1.68
CA ASP A 415 33.09 9.90 2.95
C ASP A 415 34.48 9.65 3.55
N SER A 416 34.78 10.24 4.72
CA SER A 416 36.06 10.08 5.44
C SER A 416 36.34 8.63 5.86
N ARG A 417 35.33 7.75 5.84
CA ARG A 417 35.43 6.31 6.14
C ARG A 417 35.50 5.46 4.87
N GLY A 418 35.56 6.09 3.70
CA GLY A 418 35.61 5.42 2.40
C GLY A 418 34.26 4.89 1.89
N ARG A 419 33.13 5.29 2.51
CA ARG A 419 31.79 4.85 2.16
C ARG A 419 31.15 5.77 1.13
N ARG A 420 30.35 5.19 0.24
CA ARG A 420 29.58 5.91 -0.77
C ARG A 420 28.13 6.09 -0.29
N ALA A 421 27.93 7.06 0.60
CA ALA A 421 26.61 7.35 1.17
C ALA A 421 25.78 8.24 0.25
N PHE A 422 24.48 7.97 0.17
CA PHE A 422 23.49 8.78 -0.53
C PHE A 422 22.19 8.88 0.27
N CYS A 423 21.46 9.95 0.12
CA CYS A 423 20.16 10.20 0.76
C CYS A 423 19.19 10.85 -0.25
N PRO A 424 17.92 10.46 -0.25
CA PRO A 424 17.36 9.34 0.50
C PRO A 424 17.98 8.00 0.08
N GLY A 425 17.91 6.99 0.95
CA GLY A 425 18.29 5.62 0.61
C GLY A 425 17.36 4.98 -0.43
N SER A 426 17.68 3.78 -0.90
CA SER A 426 16.89 3.10 -1.93
C SER A 426 15.43 2.85 -1.54
N GLU A 427 15.14 2.81 -0.26
CA GLU A 427 13.80 2.67 0.31
C GLU A 427 13.47 3.85 1.24
N GLY A 428 14.25 4.91 1.17
CA GLY A 428 14.04 6.16 1.89
C GLY A 428 13.04 7.10 1.21
N GLY A 429 13.14 8.39 1.48
CA GLY A 429 12.27 9.40 0.89
C GLY A 429 10.80 9.21 1.26
N ILE A 430 9.89 9.18 0.27
CA ILE A 430 8.46 9.08 0.52
C ILE A 430 7.95 7.72 0.06
N SER A 431 7.73 6.82 1.01
CA SER A 431 7.21 5.47 0.77
C SER A 431 5.68 5.36 1.00
N ALA A 432 5.15 6.17 1.90
CA ALA A 432 3.76 6.14 2.31
C ALA A 432 2.84 6.95 1.36
N PRO A 433 1.60 6.50 1.10
CA PRO A 433 0.59 7.28 0.41
C PRO A 433 0.42 8.68 1.02
N ILE A 434 0.48 9.70 0.17
CA ILE A 434 0.23 11.09 0.54
C ILE A 434 -1.27 11.35 0.66
N ALA A 435 -1.66 12.41 1.38
CA ALA A 435 -3.05 12.84 1.46
C ALA A 435 -3.23 14.26 0.93
N TYR A 436 -4.44 14.57 0.43
CA TYR A 436 -4.84 15.90 0.01
C TYR A 436 -6.14 16.32 0.70
N ALA A 437 -6.08 17.40 1.46
CA ALA A 437 -7.22 17.98 2.15
C ALA A 437 -7.01 19.48 2.37
N TYR A 438 -8.07 20.25 2.45
CA TYR A 438 -8.05 21.68 2.80
C TYR A 438 -7.09 22.52 1.92
N GLY A 439 -6.92 22.16 0.64
CA GLY A 439 -5.99 22.83 -0.28
C GLY A 439 -4.51 22.52 0.00
N LYS A 440 -4.21 21.55 0.85
CA LYS A 440 -2.86 21.16 1.26
C LYS A 440 -2.57 19.70 0.91
N ILE A 441 -1.32 19.41 0.57
CA ILE A 441 -0.78 18.06 0.44
C ILE A 441 -0.11 17.71 1.78
N TYR A 442 -0.38 16.53 2.30
CA TYR A 442 0.30 15.99 3.46
C TYR A 442 1.14 14.79 3.04
N ALA A 443 2.42 14.83 3.37
CA ALA A 443 3.39 13.81 3.00
C ALA A 443 4.31 13.51 4.18
N VAL A 444 4.86 12.30 4.22
CA VAL A 444 5.89 11.95 5.20
C VAL A 444 7.12 11.44 4.47
N ALA A 445 8.29 12.06 4.74
CA ALA A 445 9.56 11.64 4.21
C ALA A 445 10.40 10.96 5.28
N GLN A 446 10.91 9.78 4.97
CA GLN A 446 11.93 9.11 5.77
C GLN A 446 13.29 9.76 5.54
N ASN A 447 13.96 10.10 6.62
CA ASN A 447 15.33 10.58 6.60
C ASN A 447 16.28 9.41 6.85
N ASP A 448 16.28 8.43 5.95
CA ASP A 448 17.22 7.30 5.99
C ASP A 448 18.19 7.39 4.81
N CYS A 449 19.47 7.18 5.09
CA CYS A 449 20.54 7.24 4.12
C CYS A 449 21.18 5.86 3.96
N PHE A 450 21.50 5.51 2.73
CA PHE A 450 22.11 4.23 2.40
C PHE A 450 23.53 4.42 1.92
N GLU A 451 24.31 3.36 1.94
CA GLU A 451 25.59 3.29 1.27
C GLU A 451 25.59 2.23 0.18
N ALA A 452 26.20 2.56 -0.95
CA ALA A 452 26.42 1.59 -2.03
C ALA A 452 27.69 0.79 -1.73
N VAL A 453 27.55 -0.53 -1.61
CA VAL A 453 28.63 -1.49 -1.31
C VAL A 453 28.88 -2.37 -2.53
N PRO A 454 30.09 -2.38 -3.11
CA PRO A 454 30.38 -3.25 -4.25
C PRO A 454 30.41 -4.72 -3.81
N VAL A 455 29.71 -5.56 -4.55
CA VAL A 455 29.72 -7.03 -4.36
C VAL A 455 30.08 -7.71 -5.67
N THR A 456 30.58 -8.94 -5.59
CA THR A 456 30.85 -9.76 -6.77
C THR A 456 29.97 -11.00 -6.72
N LEU A 457 29.16 -11.17 -7.76
CA LEU A 457 28.26 -12.31 -7.94
C LEU A 457 28.83 -13.24 -9.02
N GLU A 458 28.49 -14.52 -8.94
CA GLU A 458 28.81 -15.50 -9.97
C GLU A 458 27.60 -15.72 -10.89
N ALA A 459 27.72 -15.35 -12.15
CA ALA A 459 26.71 -15.55 -13.17
C ALA A 459 27.28 -16.43 -14.30
N GLU A 460 26.73 -17.63 -14.50
CA GLU A 460 27.20 -18.60 -15.51
C GLU A 460 28.72 -18.88 -15.44
N GLY A 461 29.27 -18.95 -14.21
CA GLY A 461 30.69 -19.16 -13.97
C GLY A 461 31.58 -17.95 -14.27
N LYS A 462 30.99 -16.76 -14.39
CA LYS A 462 31.74 -15.50 -14.57
C LYS A 462 31.46 -14.56 -13.40
N PRO A 463 32.47 -13.90 -12.85
CA PRO A 463 32.28 -12.89 -11.84
C PRO A 463 31.62 -11.64 -12.47
N VAL A 464 30.53 -11.18 -11.86
CA VAL A 464 29.84 -9.94 -12.23
C VAL A 464 29.89 -9.00 -11.02
N ARG A 465 30.43 -7.81 -11.23
CA ARG A 465 30.46 -6.78 -10.18
C ARG A 465 29.11 -6.10 -10.12
N GLU A 466 28.58 -6.02 -8.91
CA GLU A 466 27.30 -5.43 -8.60
C GLU A 466 27.36 -4.55 -7.35
N TRP A 467 26.24 -3.94 -7.01
CA TRP A 467 26.10 -3.08 -5.85
C TRP A 467 24.99 -3.58 -4.94
N GLU A 468 25.27 -3.65 -3.65
CA GLU A 468 24.28 -3.81 -2.62
C GLU A 468 24.11 -2.48 -1.86
N TYR A 469 22.94 -2.30 -1.24
CA TYR A 469 22.64 -1.13 -0.42
C TYR A 469 22.49 -1.53 1.02
N ALA A 470 23.11 -0.76 1.90
CA ALA A 470 23.00 -0.92 3.33
C ALA A 470 22.59 0.40 3.97
N SER A 471 21.63 0.36 4.89
CA SER A 471 21.31 1.54 5.70
C SER A 471 22.54 2.00 6.47
N THR A 472 22.84 3.29 6.42
CA THR A 472 23.96 3.87 7.16
C THR A 472 23.69 4.00 8.66
N GLY A 473 22.41 3.90 9.06
CA GLY A 473 21.97 4.17 10.42
C GLY A 473 22.17 5.61 10.90
N PHE A 474 22.48 6.54 10.00
CA PHE A 474 22.80 7.93 10.37
C PHE A 474 21.59 8.75 10.81
N THR A 475 20.44 8.49 10.21
CA THR A 475 19.21 9.19 10.53
C THR A 475 18.07 8.17 10.45
N GLN A 476 17.46 7.88 11.58
CA GLN A 476 16.31 6.95 11.63
C GLN A 476 15.10 7.71 12.17
N ASN A 477 14.75 8.78 11.48
CA ASN A 477 13.57 9.57 11.79
C ASN A 477 12.79 9.87 10.50
N SER A 478 11.59 10.41 10.66
CA SER A 478 10.76 10.82 9.53
C SER A 478 10.15 12.19 9.80
N THR A 479 9.91 12.94 8.75
CA THR A 479 9.31 14.27 8.85
C THR A 479 8.00 14.31 8.10
N ILE A 480 6.94 14.71 8.79
CA ILE A 480 5.61 14.96 8.23
C ILE A 480 5.56 16.41 7.77
N TYR A 481 5.07 16.63 6.56
CA TYR A 481 4.96 17.93 5.91
C TYR A 481 3.51 18.25 5.58
N SER A 482 3.16 19.53 5.69
CA SER A 482 2.00 20.12 5.04
C SER A 482 2.47 21.11 3.99
N ILE A 483 1.92 21.01 2.79
CA ILE A 483 2.37 21.75 1.62
C ILE A 483 1.16 22.41 0.98
N ASP A 484 1.21 23.69 0.69
CA ASP A 484 0.19 24.37 -0.11
C ASP A 484 0.16 23.82 -1.54
N ALA A 485 -0.93 23.18 -1.91
CA ALA A 485 -1.05 22.48 -3.18
C ALA A 485 -1.07 23.43 -4.40
N SER A 486 -1.38 24.70 -4.21
CA SER A 486 -1.41 25.69 -5.29
C SER A 486 -0.03 26.24 -5.65
N THR A 487 0.90 26.20 -4.69
CA THR A 487 2.22 26.83 -4.82
C THR A 487 3.39 25.87 -4.63
N GLY A 488 3.18 24.68 -4.10
CA GLY A 488 4.23 23.73 -3.75
C GLY A 488 5.07 24.14 -2.52
N LYS A 489 4.66 25.14 -1.76
CA LYS A 489 5.42 25.62 -0.60
C LYS A 489 5.06 24.88 0.66
N VAL A 490 6.08 24.48 1.44
CA VAL A 490 5.89 23.91 2.77
C VAL A 490 5.24 24.94 3.70
N VAL A 491 4.13 24.55 4.31
CA VAL A 491 3.38 25.36 5.30
C VAL A 491 3.91 25.10 6.69
N TRP A 492 4.03 23.80 7.04
CA TRP A 492 4.63 23.35 8.29
C TRP A 492 5.29 21.99 8.12
N GLN A 493 6.15 21.63 9.06
CA GLN A 493 6.77 20.32 9.17
C GLN A 493 6.89 19.90 10.63
N TYR A 494 6.82 18.59 10.87
CA TYR A 494 7.00 17.97 12.19
C TYR A 494 7.81 16.68 12.08
N THR A 495 8.93 16.58 12.80
CA THR A 495 9.80 15.39 12.77
C THR A 495 9.46 14.46 13.92
N ILE A 496 9.14 13.22 13.58
CA ILE A 496 8.95 12.11 14.51
C ILE A 496 10.27 11.34 14.67
N PRO A 497 10.60 10.83 15.89
CA PRO A 497 11.90 10.21 16.16
C PRO A 497 12.00 8.75 15.67
N HIS A 498 11.16 8.33 14.75
CA HIS A 498 11.07 6.96 14.25
C HIS A 498 10.98 6.94 12.73
N LEU A 499 11.29 5.78 12.14
CA LEU A 499 11.00 5.52 10.74
C LEU A 499 9.49 5.38 10.50
N TYR A 500 9.08 5.85 9.35
CA TYR A 500 7.70 5.75 8.86
C TYR A 500 7.70 4.92 7.59
N TRP A 501 6.86 3.90 7.52
CA TRP A 501 6.84 2.98 6.39
C TRP A 501 5.42 2.88 5.86
N PHE A 502 5.20 2.70 4.66
CA PHE A 502 3.97 2.49 3.87
C PHE A 502 2.60 2.90 4.45
N ALA A 503 2.44 3.20 5.74
CA ALA A 503 1.17 3.60 6.33
C ALA A 503 0.69 4.93 5.73
N GLY A 504 -0.39 4.90 4.93
CA GLY A 504 -0.94 6.10 4.32
C GLY A 504 -1.39 7.14 5.34
N LEU A 505 -1.17 8.42 5.05
CA LEU A 505 -1.70 9.51 5.85
C LEU A 505 -3.21 9.62 5.66
N THR A 506 -3.91 9.88 6.76
CA THR A 506 -5.35 10.16 6.77
C THR A 506 -5.60 11.55 7.33
N VAL A 507 -6.46 12.30 6.67
CA VAL A 507 -6.86 13.64 7.13
C VAL A 507 -8.36 13.68 7.34
N SER A 508 -8.80 14.16 8.51
CA SER A 508 -10.23 14.29 8.82
C SER A 508 -10.46 15.18 10.03
N GLY A 509 -11.52 15.98 10.03
CA GLY A 509 -11.92 16.83 11.15
C GLY A 509 -10.83 17.80 11.62
N GLY A 510 -9.95 18.26 10.71
CA GLY A 510 -8.82 19.13 11.05
C GLY A 510 -7.63 18.39 11.69
N VAL A 511 -7.59 17.06 11.62
CA VAL A 511 -6.52 16.23 12.18
C VAL A 511 -5.81 15.45 11.08
N VAL A 512 -4.48 15.40 11.13
CA VAL A 512 -3.64 14.49 10.36
C VAL A 512 -3.33 13.28 11.23
N TYR A 513 -3.71 12.10 10.79
CA TYR A 513 -3.42 10.82 11.44
C TYR A 513 -2.25 10.16 10.73
N ALA A 514 -1.24 9.78 11.49
CA ALA A 514 -0.05 9.11 11.01
C ALA A 514 0.32 7.95 11.95
N LEU A 515 0.56 6.76 11.39
CA LEU A 515 0.94 5.58 12.16
C LEU A 515 2.37 5.19 11.79
N ASP A 516 3.31 5.35 12.72
CA ASP A 516 4.71 5.04 12.47
C ASP A 516 5.04 3.54 12.64
N GLN A 517 6.21 3.16 12.16
CA GLN A 517 6.65 1.77 12.17
C GLN A 517 6.71 1.14 13.57
N PRO A 518 7.20 1.80 14.62
CA PRO A 518 7.11 1.26 15.98
C PRO A 518 5.70 1.19 16.56
N GLY A 519 4.68 1.78 15.89
CA GLY A 519 3.28 1.74 16.30
C GLY A 519 2.85 2.89 17.20
N TYR A 520 3.36 4.10 16.97
CA TYR A 520 2.77 5.31 17.51
C TYR A 520 1.75 5.87 16.54
N LEU A 521 0.51 5.98 16.98
CA LEU A 521 -0.52 6.71 16.26
C LEU A 521 -0.44 8.19 16.65
N TRP A 522 0.06 9.00 15.74
CA TRP A 522 0.18 10.45 15.87
C TRP A 522 -1.07 11.13 15.34
N MET A 523 -1.54 12.15 16.05
CA MET A 523 -2.67 13.01 15.70
C MET A 523 -2.18 14.45 15.75
N LEU A 524 -2.03 15.08 14.60
CA LEU A 524 -1.52 16.44 14.48
C LEU A 524 -2.61 17.39 14.00
N ASP A 525 -2.59 18.61 14.47
CA ASP A 525 -3.43 19.69 13.92
C ASP A 525 -3.05 19.94 12.45
N ALA A 526 -4.02 19.81 11.55
CA ALA A 526 -3.80 19.90 10.11
C ALA A 526 -3.36 21.31 9.64
N ASP A 527 -3.63 22.34 10.43
CA ASP A 527 -3.26 23.70 10.10
C ASP A 527 -1.86 24.09 10.59
N THR A 528 -1.44 23.56 11.75
CA THR A 528 -0.23 23.99 12.46
C THR A 528 0.86 22.93 12.57
N GLY A 529 0.53 21.64 12.38
CA GLY A 529 1.44 20.53 12.60
C GLY A 529 1.74 20.23 14.07
N GLN A 530 1.07 20.91 15.02
CA GLN A 530 1.24 20.59 16.43
C GLN A 530 0.62 19.26 16.79
N VAL A 531 1.32 18.47 17.61
CA VAL A 531 0.78 17.20 18.11
C VAL A 531 -0.34 17.48 19.08
N ILE A 532 -1.55 17.01 18.76
CA ILE A 532 -2.70 17.04 19.64
C ILE A 532 -2.63 15.84 20.60
N ARG A 533 -2.33 14.66 20.04
CA ARG A 533 -2.25 13.40 20.80
C ARG A 533 -1.32 12.41 20.12
N SER A 534 -0.69 11.54 20.91
CA SER A 534 -0.08 10.31 20.41
C SER A 534 -0.50 9.13 21.26
N ILE A 535 -0.71 7.97 20.63
CA ILE A 535 -1.07 6.71 21.30
C ILE A 535 -0.04 5.66 20.89
N LYS A 536 0.61 5.02 21.87
CA LYS A 536 1.45 3.85 21.64
C LYS A 536 0.57 2.60 21.57
N LEU A 537 0.61 1.89 20.44
CA LEU A 537 -0.25 0.74 20.17
C LEU A 537 0.42 -0.62 20.48
N ASP A 538 1.71 -0.65 20.83
CA ASP A 538 2.52 -1.86 21.08
C ASP A 538 2.67 -2.82 19.90
N PHE A 539 2.24 -2.41 18.71
CA PHE A 539 2.29 -3.17 17.46
C PHE A 539 2.75 -2.27 16.32
N SER A 540 3.54 -2.81 15.41
CA SER A 540 4.04 -2.06 14.24
C SER A 540 2.89 -1.65 13.31
N GLY A 541 3.06 -0.53 12.60
CA GLY A 541 2.06 0.02 11.69
C GLY A 541 2.61 0.21 10.28
N ASP A 542 2.02 -0.51 9.29
CA ASP A 542 2.25 -0.30 7.85
C ASP A 542 0.94 -0.03 7.11
N ALA A 543 -0.20 -0.12 7.80
CA ALA A 543 -1.50 0.26 7.26
C ALA A 543 -1.92 1.65 7.76
N GLY A 544 -2.57 2.42 6.91
CA GLY A 544 -3.13 3.71 7.30
C GLY A 544 -4.37 3.56 8.19
N VAL A 545 -4.82 4.68 8.71
CA VAL A 545 -6.02 4.78 9.54
C VAL A 545 -7.24 4.97 8.65
N SER A 546 -8.33 4.26 8.94
CA SER A 546 -9.62 4.47 8.28
C SER A 546 -10.64 5.06 9.26
N ILE A 547 -11.51 5.92 8.75
CA ILE A 547 -12.56 6.57 9.54
C ILE A 547 -13.90 6.29 8.86
N GLY A 548 -14.88 5.82 9.64
CA GLY A 548 -16.21 5.54 9.13
C GLY A 548 -17.19 5.24 10.25
N SER A 549 -18.46 5.09 9.93
CA SER A 549 -19.49 4.84 10.95
C SER A 549 -19.73 3.34 11.14
N ASN A 550 -20.01 2.94 12.40
CA ASN A 550 -20.53 1.63 12.68
C ASN A 550 -22.03 1.51 12.31
N ALA A 551 -22.63 0.33 12.51
CA ALA A 551 -24.02 0.07 12.15
C ALA A 551 -25.06 0.93 12.94
N ARG A 552 -24.66 1.62 14.00
CA ARG A 552 -25.49 2.58 14.75
C ARG A 552 -25.29 4.02 14.30
N GLY A 553 -24.42 4.26 13.30
CA GLY A 553 -24.07 5.60 12.83
C GLY A 553 -23.02 6.32 13.71
N THR A 554 -22.43 5.65 14.70
CA THR A 554 -21.33 6.22 15.50
C THR A 554 -20.07 6.28 14.64
N MET A 555 -19.49 7.47 14.49
CA MET A 555 -18.21 7.67 13.81
C MET A 555 -17.07 7.05 14.62
N MET A 556 -16.24 6.28 13.97
CA MET A 556 -15.15 5.52 14.58
C MET A 556 -13.86 5.63 13.76
N LEU A 557 -12.75 5.49 14.46
CA LEU A 557 -11.41 5.36 13.90
C LEU A 557 -11.03 3.89 13.94
N PHE A 558 -10.60 3.31 12.82
CA PHE A 558 -10.14 1.94 12.71
C PHE A 558 -8.66 1.93 12.34
N VAL A 559 -7.87 1.26 13.17
CA VAL A 559 -6.42 1.17 13.03
C VAL A 559 -6.03 -0.29 12.87
N ALA A 560 -5.48 -0.66 11.72
CA ALA A 560 -4.91 -1.96 11.51
C ALA A 560 -3.42 -1.93 11.85
N VAL A 561 -2.95 -2.94 12.58
CA VAL A 561 -1.58 -3.04 13.08
C VAL A 561 -1.02 -4.44 12.89
N GLY A 562 0.28 -4.56 13.03
CA GLY A 562 1.07 -5.71 12.68
C GLY A 562 1.71 -5.50 11.30
N THR A 563 2.97 -5.82 11.15
CA THR A 563 3.70 -5.66 9.88
C THR A 563 4.29 -6.98 9.43
N SER A 564 4.45 -7.12 8.12
CA SER A 564 5.00 -8.32 7.48
C SER A 564 6.41 -8.12 6.93
N GLU A 565 6.88 -6.89 6.68
CA GLU A 565 8.05 -6.68 5.82
C GLU A 565 9.39 -6.44 6.54
N LEU A 566 9.52 -5.48 7.41
CA LEU A 566 10.84 -4.98 7.84
C LEU A 566 11.11 -5.02 9.34
N VAL A 567 10.14 -5.30 10.15
CA VAL A 567 10.26 -5.31 11.61
C VAL A 567 9.89 -6.69 12.16
N THR A 568 10.23 -6.93 13.41
CA THR A 568 9.80 -8.15 14.11
C THR A 568 8.30 -8.33 13.91
N PRO A 569 7.85 -9.38 13.20
CA PRO A 569 6.44 -9.59 12.89
C PRO A 569 5.63 -9.66 14.19
N THR A 570 4.59 -8.85 14.29
CA THR A 570 3.66 -8.87 15.40
C THR A 570 2.32 -9.43 14.96
N GLU A 571 1.48 -9.88 15.91
CA GLU A 571 0.14 -10.35 15.58
C GLU A 571 -0.66 -9.22 14.90
N GLY A 572 -1.35 -9.54 13.79
CA GLY A 572 -2.24 -8.61 13.12
C GLY A 572 -3.50 -8.35 13.95
N MET A 573 -3.87 -7.10 14.09
CA MET A 573 -5.07 -6.68 14.83
C MET A 573 -5.75 -5.50 14.15
N VAL A 574 -7.06 -5.38 14.37
CA VAL A 574 -7.80 -4.15 14.13
C VAL A 574 -8.25 -3.60 15.47
N MET A 575 -7.94 -2.35 15.72
CA MET A 575 -8.38 -1.59 16.89
C MET A 575 -9.38 -0.53 16.47
N ALA A 576 -10.46 -0.35 17.22
CA ALA A 576 -11.45 0.66 16.95
C ALA A 576 -11.56 1.64 18.11
N TYR A 577 -11.57 2.92 17.78
CA TYR A 577 -11.72 4.02 18.72
C TYR A 577 -12.97 4.84 18.37
N ALA A 578 -13.65 5.34 19.39
CA ALA A 578 -14.76 6.29 19.24
C ALA A 578 -14.73 7.32 20.35
N LEU A 579 -15.43 8.42 20.16
CA LEU A 579 -15.74 9.34 21.24
C LEU A 579 -16.65 8.65 22.26
N PRO A 580 -16.55 8.99 23.56
CA PRO A 580 -17.49 8.50 24.56
C PRO A 580 -18.92 8.88 24.15
N GLU A 581 -19.87 7.97 24.35
CA GLU A 581 -21.30 8.32 24.15
C GLU A 581 -21.61 9.53 25.02
N GLN A 582 -21.99 10.63 24.39
CA GLN A 582 -22.55 11.74 25.14
C GLN A 582 -23.85 11.23 25.75
N THR A 583 -23.84 10.98 27.04
CA THR A 583 -25.10 10.81 27.79
C THR A 583 -25.88 12.08 27.55
N ALA A 584 -26.96 11.97 26.74
CA ALA A 584 -27.89 13.07 26.60
C ALA A 584 -28.31 13.44 28.01
N THR A 585 -27.91 14.62 28.47
CA THR A 585 -28.46 15.21 29.68
C THR A 585 -29.90 15.54 29.37
N VAL A 586 -30.78 14.53 29.54
CA VAL A 586 -32.21 14.76 29.60
C VAL A 586 -32.42 15.63 30.82
N GLY A 587 -32.82 16.88 30.59
CA GLY A 587 -33.08 17.82 31.64
C GLY A 587 -34.04 17.25 32.69
N GLY A 588 -33.62 17.26 33.95
CA GLY A 588 -34.43 17.13 35.13
C GLY A 588 -35.13 15.79 35.34
N GLY A 589 -34.39 14.80 35.77
CA GLY A 589 -34.90 13.57 36.36
C GLY A 589 -33.73 12.69 36.78
N GLU A 590 -33.44 12.60 38.05
CA GLU A 590 -32.46 11.65 38.59
C GLU A 590 -32.87 10.22 38.20
N VAL A 591 -32.28 9.71 37.11
CA VAL A 591 -32.22 8.26 36.88
C VAL A 591 -30.85 7.83 37.35
N MET A 592 -30.76 7.42 38.58
CA MET A 592 -29.64 6.63 39.09
C MET A 592 -29.51 5.39 38.23
N LEU A 593 -28.61 5.36 37.28
CA LEU A 593 -28.27 4.19 36.51
C LEU A 593 -27.06 3.45 37.12
N PRO A 594 -27.06 2.17 36.98
CA PRO A 594 -26.59 1.20 37.94
C PRO A 594 -25.12 0.82 37.72
N ILE A 595 -24.20 1.64 38.11
CA ILE A 595 -22.83 1.22 38.42
C ILE A 595 -22.86 0.13 39.52
N THR A 596 -23.96 0.08 40.33
CA THR A 596 -24.19 -0.93 41.34
C THR A 596 -24.33 -2.37 40.82
N TYR A 597 -24.75 -2.59 39.57
CA TYR A 597 -24.90 -3.98 39.06
C TYR A 597 -23.57 -4.57 38.64
N ALA A 598 -22.65 -3.79 38.10
CA ALA A 598 -21.30 -4.32 37.72
C ALA A 598 -20.48 -4.63 38.99
N VAL A 599 -20.55 -3.78 40.02
CA VAL A 599 -19.87 -4.02 41.31
C VAL A 599 -20.53 -5.19 42.04
N ALA A 600 -21.87 -5.32 42.01
CA ALA A 600 -22.56 -6.45 42.60
C ALA A 600 -22.24 -7.80 41.92
N ALA A 601 -22.07 -7.82 40.60
CA ALA A 601 -21.68 -9.03 39.89
C ALA A 601 -20.24 -9.46 40.22
N VAL A 602 -19.30 -8.53 40.34
CA VAL A 602 -17.91 -8.83 40.71
C VAL A 602 -17.83 -9.31 42.17
N VAL A 603 -18.61 -8.71 43.09
CA VAL A 603 -18.67 -9.15 44.51
C VAL A 603 -19.31 -10.53 44.62
N ALA A 604 -20.37 -10.83 43.83
CA ALA A 604 -21.02 -12.13 43.85
C ALA A 604 -20.08 -13.24 43.32
N VAL A 605 -19.32 -12.98 42.25
CA VAL A 605 -18.33 -13.95 41.71
C VAL A 605 -17.20 -14.19 42.71
N ALA A 606 -16.71 -13.15 43.40
CA ALA A 606 -15.68 -13.29 44.42
C ALA A 606 -16.18 -14.09 45.63
N ALA A 607 -17.44 -13.88 46.06
CA ALA A 607 -18.07 -14.63 47.17
C ALA A 607 -18.23 -16.13 46.82
N VAL A 608 -18.67 -16.46 45.59
CA VAL A 608 -18.79 -17.84 45.12
C VAL A 608 -17.42 -18.51 45.06
N TYR A 609 -16.38 -17.82 44.59
CA TYR A 609 -15.01 -18.36 44.56
C TYR A 609 -14.46 -18.63 45.97
N THR A 610 -14.74 -17.74 46.93
CA THR A 610 -14.31 -17.91 48.32
C THR A 610 -15.03 -19.10 48.98
N ILE A 611 -16.31 -19.29 48.72
CA ILE A 611 -17.10 -20.43 49.23
C ILE A 611 -16.58 -21.76 48.66
N ILE A 612 -16.24 -21.81 47.36
CA ILE A 612 -15.66 -23.00 46.72
C ILE A 612 -14.28 -23.34 47.30
N LEU A 613 -13.44 -22.33 47.53
CA LEU A 613 -12.13 -22.50 48.13
C LEU A 613 -12.21 -23.02 49.57
N VAL A 614 -13.11 -22.47 50.41
CA VAL A 614 -13.33 -22.91 51.79
C VAL A 614 -13.90 -24.34 51.82
N ALA A 615 -14.79 -24.68 50.92
CA ALA A 615 -15.30 -26.07 50.79
C ALA A 615 -14.23 -27.06 50.35
N ALA A 616 -13.33 -26.67 49.46
CA ALA A 616 -12.21 -27.50 49.00
C ALA A 616 -11.15 -27.72 50.10
N VAL A 617 -10.88 -26.70 50.92
CA VAL A 617 -9.96 -26.78 52.07
C VAL A 617 -10.55 -27.67 53.17
N LYS A 618 -11.87 -27.55 53.48
CA LYS A 618 -12.54 -28.41 54.47
C LYS A 618 -12.58 -29.89 54.02
N ARG A 619 -12.71 -30.21 52.75
CA ARG A 619 -12.65 -31.59 52.24
C ARG A 619 -11.25 -32.20 52.36
N ARG A 620 -10.19 -31.40 52.26
CA ARG A 620 -8.80 -31.88 52.45
C ARG A 620 -8.40 -32.09 53.92
N SER A 621 -9.05 -31.40 54.86
CA SER A 621 -8.84 -31.62 56.28
C SER A 621 -9.64 -32.76 56.91
N ALA A 622 -10.63 -33.30 56.18
CA ALA A 622 -11.45 -34.46 56.63
C ALA A 622 -10.94 -35.82 56.09
N SER A 623 -9.87 -35.79 55.27
CA SER A 623 -9.24 -37.01 54.71
C SER A 623 -7.80 -37.24 55.22
N LYS A 624 -7.47 -36.71 56.40
CA LYS A 624 -6.27 -37.07 57.18
C LYS A 624 -6.66 -37.76 58.49
#